data_232dc6dd45868d61489bac45d8b0be09
#
_entry.id   232dc6dd45868d61489bac45d8b0be09
#
_cell.length_a   1.000
_cell.length_b   1.000
_cell.length_c   1.000
_cell.angle_alpha   90.00
_cell.angle_beta   90.00
_cell.angle_gamma   90.00
#
_symmetry.space_group_name_H-M   'P 1'
#
loop_
_entity.id
_entity.type
_entity.pdbx_description
1 polymer ?
#
loop_
_entity_poly.entity_id
_entity_poly.type
_entity_poly.pdbx_seq_one_letter_code
_entity_poly.pdbx_strand_id
1 'polypeptide(L)'
;MDNAQTKDLCLALLFAEKEEEVIDILKKAGYWDDPASWRYYGDNELNWSQAGGQQGRADFALNEKVINSIDAVLTKECLLKGIDPQSAEAPRSIRAAVAKFIEKAEDLNATTGRVEDWTQAFRREVAENISVFSTEPPDAKRGTKPSINIADLGEGHTPEAFPNTLVSLGKKNKASVQFVQGKFCQGGSGAIRHCGEHKLQLAISKRNPKLVAAGHLVPTYPKDETDDCWGF
;
A
#
# COMPACT_ATOMS: atom_id res chain seq x y z
N MET A 1 -7.92 -10.07 -21.42
CA MET A 1 -8.76 -8.91 -21.07
C MET A 1 -8.08 -7.66 -21.60
N ASP A 2 -8.84 -6.72 -22.17
CA ASP A 2 -8.26 -5.43 -22.52
C ASP A 2 -8.18 -4.51 -21.27
N ASN A 3 -7.50 -3.36 -21.41
CA ASN A 3 -7.28 -2.43 -20.28
C ASN A 3 -8.61 -1.87 -19.72
N ALA A 4 -9.62 -1.67 -20.57
CA ALA A 4 -10.93 -1.15 -20.13
C ALA A 4 -11.67 -2.19 -19.29
N GLN A 5 -11.70 -3.43 -19.73
CA GLN A 5 -12.29 -4.55 -18.98
C GLN A 5 -11.58 -4.79 -17.64
N THR A 6 -10.25 -4.68 -17.63
CA THR A 6 -9.45 -4.80 -16.39
C THR A 6 -9.81 -3.69 -15.41
N LYS A 7 -9.91 -2.45 -15.90
CA LYS A 7 -10.30 -1.31 -15.06
C LYS A 7 -11.71 -1.48 -14.49
N ASP A 8 -12.67 -1.88 -15.30
CA ASP A 8 -14.06 -2.09 -14.87
C ASP A 8 -14.15 -3.18 -13.80
N LEU A 9 -13.41 -4.28 -13.98
CA LEU A 9 -13.32 -5.34 -12.99
C LEU A 9 -12.70 -4.84 -11.67
N CYS A 10 -11.60 -4.10 -11.73
CA CYS A 10 -10.97 -3.54 -10.54
C CYS A 10 -11.89 -2.57 -9.80
N LEU A 11 -12.63 -1.71 -10.52
CA LEU A 11 -13.60 -0.81 -9.92
C LEU A 11 -14.77 -1.57 -9.29
N ALA A 12 -15.28 -2.61 -9.96
CA ALA A 12 -16.33 -3.46 -9.39
C ALA A 12 -15.87 -4.12 -8.07
N LEU A 13 -14.64 -4.63 -8.03
CA LEU A 13 -14.07 -5.23 -6.82
C LEU A 13 -13.82 -4.19 -5.71
N LEU A 14 -13.36 -2.98 -6.09
CA LEU A 14 -13.11 -1.89 -5.14
C LEU A 14 -14.40 -1.42 -4.43
N PHE A 15 -15.53 -1.42 -5.14
CA PHE A 15 -16.82 -1.00 -4.61
C PHE A 15 -17.65 -2.14 -4.01
N ALA A 16 -17.16 -3.38 -4.05
CA ALA A 16 -17.82 -4.49 -3.38
C ALA A 16 -17.77 -4.30 -1.85
N GLU A 17 -18.92 -4.38 -1.21
CA GLU A 17 -19.05 -4.18 0.24
C GLU A 17 -18.87 -5.49 1.03
N LYS A 18 -19.11 -6.63 0.37
CA LYS A 18 -19.10 -7.95 1.00
C LYS A 18 -18.22 -8.93 0.24
N GLU A 19 -17.67 -9.88 0.97
CA GLU A 19 -16.82 -10.94 0.42
C GLU A 19 -17.56 -11.79 -0.63
N GLU A 20 -18.84 -12.06 -0.42
CA GLU A 20 -19.68 -12.79 -1.37
C GLU A 20 -19.83 -12.05 -2.71
N GLU A 21 -19.93 -10.72 -2.67
CA GLU A 21 -20.00 -9.89 -3.87
C GLU A 21 -18.69 -9.96 -4.67
N VAL A 22 -17.54 -9.93 -3.98
CA VAL A 22 -16.21 -10.11 -4.60
C VAL A 22 -16.14 -11.47 -5.30
N ILE A 23 -16.58 -12.54 -4.63
CA ILE A 23 -16.59 -13.89 -5.19
C ILE A 23 -17.50 -13.97 -6.43
N ASP A 24 -18.70 -13.38 -6.37
CA ASP A 24 -19.63 -13.35 -7.50
C ASP A 24 -19.08 -12.57 -8.70
N ILE A 25 -18.39 -11.44 -8.45
CA ILE A 25 -17.71 -10.66 -9.49
C ILE A 25 -16.63 -11.51 -10.16
N LEU A 26 -15.79 -12.17 -9.37
CA LEU A 26 -14.72 -13.03 -9.88
C LEU A 26 -15.22 -14.26 -10.63
N LYS A 27 -16.33 -14.87 -10.18
CA LYS A 27 -17.01 -15.97 -10.89
C LYS A 27 -17.55 -15.51 -12.23
N LYS A 28 -18.23 -14.36 -12.27
CA LYS A 28 -18.76 -13.79 -13.53
C LYS A 28 -17.65 -13.44 -14.51
N ALA A 29 -16.50 -13.03 -14.01
CA ALA A 29 -15.33 -12.74 -14.82
C ALA A 29 -14.54 -14.01 -15.23
N GLY A 30 -14.90 -15.19 -14.71
CA GLY A 30 -14.26 -16.47 -15.03
C GLY A 30 -12.96 -16.75 -14.28
N TYR A 31 -12.65 -15.98 -13.22
CA TYR A 31 -11.38 -16.14 -12.48
C TYR A 31 -11.50 -17.04 -11.26
N TRP A 32 -12.63 -17.03 -10.57
CA TRP A 32 -12.75 -17.71 -9.27
C TRP A 32 -12.50 -19.21 -9.37
N ASP A 33 -13.07 -19.85 -10.38
CA ASP A 33 -12.98 -21.30 -10.57
C ASP A 33 -11.86 -21.73 -11.54
N ASP A 34 -11.07 -20.80 -12.05
CA ASP A 34 -9.96 -21.07 -12.95
C ASP A 34 -8.64 -21.19 -12.18
N PRO A 35 -8.06 -22.39 -12.03
CA PRO A 35 -6.81 -22.60 -11.30
C PRO A 35 -5.62 -21.80 -11.89
N ALA A 36 -5.65 -21.49 -13.18
CA ALA A 36 -4.57 -20.75 -13.85
C ALA A 36 -4.54 -19.27 -13.44
N SER A 37 -5.65 -18.76 -12.93
CA SER A 37 -5.78 -17.38 -12.45
C SER A 37 -5.22 -17.17 -11.04
N TRP A 38 -4.91 -18.25 -10.33
CA TRP A 38 -4.43 -18.19 -8.94
C TRP A 38 -2.98 -18.62 -8.84
N ARG A 39 -2.24 -17.92 -8.00
CA ARG A 39 -0.85 -18.24 -7.66
C ARG A 39 -0.69 -18.34 -6.15
N TYR A 40 0.27 -19.13 -5.72
CA TYR A 40 0.67 -19.11 -4.33
C TYR A 40 1.19 -17.74 -3.93
N TYR A 41 0.86 -17.31 -2.73
CA TYR A 41 1.33 -16.02 -2.20
C TYR A 41 2.86 -15.91 -2.26
N GLY A 42 3.35 -14.91 -3.02
CA GLY A 42 4.79 -14.77 -3.29
C GLY A 42 5.40 -15.90 -4.11
N ASP A 43 4.60 -16.57 -4.94
CA ASP A 43 5.00 -17.71 -5.79
C ASP A 43 5.64 -18.89 -5.02
N ASN A 44 5.29 -19.05 -3.74
CA ASN A 44 5.81 -20.14 -2.90
C ASN A 44 4.69 -20.72 -2.01
N GLU A 45 4.41 -22.01 -2.17
CA GLU A 45 3.39 -22.73 -1.43
C GLU A 45 3.57 -22.65 0.10
N LEU A 46 4.81 -22.69 0.57
CA LEU A 46 5.14 -22.62 2.00
C LEU A 46 4.78 -21.26 2.64
N ASN A 47 4.64 -20.21 1.83
CA ASN A 47 4.28 -18.88 2.33
C ASN A 47 2.86 -18.82 2.91
N TRP A 48 1.96 -19.69 2.45
CA TRP A 48 0.58 -19.71 2.95
C TRP A 48 0.51 -20.06 4.44
N SER A 49 1.27 -21.04 4.86
CA SER A 49 1.33 -21.45 6.28
C SER A 49 1.93 -20.36 7.18
N GLN A 50 2.84 -19.56 6.63
CA GLN A 50 3.49 -18.46 7.34
C GLN A 50 2.61 -17.20 7.38
N ALA A 51 1.92 -16.87 6.30
CA ALA A 51 1.06 -15.69 6.21
C ALA A 51 -0.05 -15.69 7.29
N GLY A 52 -0.63 -16.85 7.58
CA GLY A 52 -1.68 -17.01 8.59
C GLY A 52 -1.21 -16.90 10.04
N GLY A 53 0.11 -17.04 10.30
CA GLY A 53 0.65 -17.12 11.67
C GLY A 53 1.24 -15.83 12.25
N GLN A 54 1.47 -14.81 11.42
CA GLN A 54 2.35 -13.69 11.79
C GLN A 54 1.73 -12.63 12.70
N GLN A 55 0.45 -12.34 12.61
CA GLN A 55 -0.21 -11.33 13.45
C GLN A 55 -1.46 -11.86 14.13
N GLY A 56 -1.33 -12.11 15.43
CA GLY A 56 -2.45 -12.59 16.26
C GLY A 56 -3.54 -11.55 16.52
N ARG A 57 -3.26 -10.26 16.36
CA ARG A 57 -4.15 -9.14 16.68
C ARG A 57 -4.46 -8.28 15.45
N ALA A 58 -5.74 -8.03 15.21
CA ALA A 58 -6.21 -7.25 14.06
C ALA A 58 -5.75 -5.78 14.09
N ASP A 59 -5.70 -5.16 15.28
CA ASP A 59 -5.25 -3.79 15.46
C ASP A 59 -3.76 -3.61 15.09
N PHE A 60 -2.92 -4.58 15.41
CA PHE A 60 -1.52 -4.55 14.97
C PHE A 60 -1.39 -4.72 13.45
N ALA A 61 -2.19 -5.61 12.86
CA ALA A 61 -2.21 -5.79 11.41
C ALA A 61 -2.65 -4.52 10.68
N LEU A 62 -3.64 -3.79 11.21
CA LEU A 62 -4.07 -2.50 10.69
C LEU A 62 -2.96 -1.44 10.83
N ASN A 63 -2.35 -1.34 12.01
CA ASN A 63 -1.27 -0.39 12.25
C ASN A 63 -0.10 -0.62 11.29
N GLU A 64 0.28 -1.87 11.02
CA GLU A 64 1.33 -2.21 10.05
C GLU A 64 1.00 -1.71 8.62
N LYS A 65 -0.25 -1.78 8.21
CA LYS A 65 -0.68 -1.24 6.92
C LYS A 65 -0.53 0.29 6.89
N VAL A 66 -0.96 0.99 7.94
CA VAL A 66 -0.80 2.44 8.05
C VAL A 66 0.68 2.84 8.08
N ILE A 67 1.52 2.12 8.81
CA ILE A 67 2.97 2.33 8.83
C ILE A 67 3.56 2.17 7.43
N ASN A 68 3.14 1.15 6.67
CA ASN A 68 3.60 0.98 5.29
C ASN A 68 3.22 2.16 4.40
N SER A 69 2.03 2.74 4.58
CA SER A 69 1.59 3.94 3.87
C SER A 69 2.45 5.17 4.24
N ILE A 70 2.78 5.34 5.51
CA ILE A 70 3.71 6.42 5.96
C ILE A 70 5.08 6.23 5.31
N ASP A 71 5.62 5.01 5.34
CA ASP A 71 6.90 4.68 4.71
C ASP A 71 6.88 4.99 3.20
N ALA A 72 5.78 4.68 2.50
CA ALA A 72 5.62 4.93 1.08
C ALA A 72 5.60 6.44 0.77
N VAL A 73 4.92 7.24 1.59
CA VAL A 73 4.91 8.72 1.46
C VAL A 73 6.32 9.29 1.68
N LEU A 74 7.02 8.88 2.73
CA LEU A 74 8.38 9.35 3.01
C LEU A 74 9.36 8.94 1.91
N THR A 75 9.25 7.72 1.39
CA THR A 75 10.08 7.23 0.28
C THR A 75 9.83 8.04 -0.99
N LYS A 76 8.56 8.33 -1.31
CA LYS A 76 8.21 9.21 -2.43
C LYS A 76 8.89 10.58 -2.30
N GLU A 77 8.77 11.22 -1.16
CA GLU A 77 9.36 12.55 -0.95
C GLU A 77 10.90 12.54 -1.02
N CYS A 78 11.53 11.47 -0.52
CA CYS A 78 12.96 11.24 -0.67
C CYS A 78 13.38 11.18 -2.15
N LEU A 79 12.67 10.37 -2.93
CA LEU A 79 12.92 10.19 -4.36
C LEU A 79 12.67 11.49 -5.16
N LEU A 80 11.61 12.26 -4.83
CA LEU A 80 11.33 13.55 -5.46
C LEU A 80 12.41 14.60 -5.20
N LYS A 81 13.20 14.47 -4.13
CA LYS A 81 14.39 15.28 -3.85
C LYS A 81 15.64 14.77 -4.59
N GLY A 82 15.52 13.73 -5.42
CA GLY A 82 16.64 13.11 -6.14
C GLY A 82 17.57 12.28 -5.25
N ILE A 83 17.15 11.92 -4.04
CA ILE A 83 17.95 11.16 -3.08
C ILE A 83 17.57 9.67 -3.19
N ASP A 84 18.56 8.80 -3.38
CA ASP A 84 18.38 7.37 -3.25
C ASP A 84 18.11 7.03 -1.78
N PRO A 85 16.96 6.39 -1.43
CA PRO A 85 16.61 6.01 -0.07
C PRO A 85 17.65 5.13 0.64
N GLN A 86 18.50 4.43 -0.12
CA GLN A 86 19.55 3.55 0.40
C GLN A 86 20.91 4.24 0.50
N SER A 87 21.04 5.45 0.00
CA SER A 87 22.30 6.19 -0.01
C SER A 87 22.68 6.77 1.36
N ALA A 88 23.92 7.17 1.51
CA ALA A 88 24.40 7.85 2.71
C ALA A 88 23.78 9.25 2.91
N GLU A 89 23.21 9.84 1.85
CA GLU A 89 22.54 11.15 1.88
C GLU A 89 21.10 11.06 2.43
N ALA A 90 20.52 9.84 2.44
CA ALA A 90 19.20 9.60 2.97
C ALA A 90 19.18 9.77 4.51
N PRO A 91 18.06 10.23 5.08
CA PRO A 91 17.89 10.35 6.52
C PRO A 91 18.11 9.02 7.24
N ARG A 92 18.68 9.08 8.44
CA ARG A 92 18.95 7.88 9.25
C ARG A 92 17.85 7.54 10.24
N SER A 93 16.76 8.30 10.27
CA SER A 93 15.59 8.04 11.11
C SER A 93 14.34 8.64 10.51
N ILE A 94 13.18 8.11 10.91
CA ILE A 94 11.88 8.63 10.48
C ILE A 94 11.73 10.11 10.86
N ARG A 95 12.15 10.52 12.04
CA ARG A 95 12.11 11.92 12.48
C ARG A 95 12.94 12.83 11.57
N ALA A 96 14.15 12.41 11.21
CA ALA A 96 15.00 13.17 10.29
C ALA A 96 14.39 13.23 8.87
N ALA A 97 13.70 12.17 8.44
CA ALA A 97 13.00 12.15 7.16
C ALA A 97 11.80 13.11 7.17
N VAL A 98 11.00 13.10 8.22
CA VAL A 98 9.88 14.03 8.39
C VAL A 98 10.36 15.47 8.36
N ALA A 99 11.40 15.81 9.16
CA ALA A 99 11.98 17.15 9.18
C ALA A 99 12.53 17.59 7.82
N LYS A 100 13.13 16.65 7.06
CA LYS A 100 13.79 16.97 5.77
C LYS A 100 12.82 17.00 4.59
N PHE A 101 11.79 16.18 4.60
CA PHE A 101 10.96 15.93 3.42
C PHE A 101 9.53 16.46 3.54
N ILE A 102 8.96 16.47 4.73
CA ILE A 102 7.57 16.85 4.97
C ILE A 102 7.45 18.28 5.48
N GLU A 103 8.26 18.62 6.51
CA GLU A 103 8.20 19.93 7.13
C GLU A 103 8.75 21.01 6.20
N LYS A 104 8.03 22.14 6.12
CA LYS A 104 8.46 23.35 5.42
C LYS A 104 8.72 24.44 6.44
N ALA A 105 9.85 25.12 6.32
CA ALA A 105 10.25 26.18 7.26
C ALA A 105 9.27 27.37 7.27
N GLU A 106 8.53 27.57 6.17
CA GLU A 106 7.49 28.60 6.02
C GLU A 106 6.21 28.30 6.80
N ASP A 107 5.92 27.01 7.05
CA ASP A 107 4.69 26.55 7.73
C ASP A 107 4.90 26.34 9.23
N LEU A 108 6.15 26.28 9.71
CA LEU A 108 6.53 25.89 11.06
C LEU A 108 7.60 26.81 11.64
N ASN A 109 7.54 27.05 12.94
CA ASN A 109 8.57 27.81 13.67
C ASN A 109 9.94 27.12 13.70
N ALA A 110 9.96 25.79 13.58
CA ALA A 110 11.16 24.97 13.50
C ALA A 110 10.85 23.60 12.87
N THR A 111 11.78 23.07 12.10
CA THR A 111 11.68 21.71 11.53
C THR A 111 12.27 20.70 12.52
N THR A 112 11.40 20.09 13.33
CA THR A 112 11.81 19.16 14.41
C THR A 112 11.59 17.71 14.09
N GLY A 113 10.79 17.41 13.05
CA GLY A 113 10.32 16.09 12.72
C GLY A 113 9.30 15.52 13.73
N ARG A 114 8.68 16.40 14.52
CA ARG A 114 7.70 16.03 15.54
C ARG A 114 6.32 16.53 15.17
N VAL A 115 5.38 15.63 15.05
CA VAL A 115 3.98 15.94 14.73
C VAL A 115 3.34 16.82 15.83
N GLU A 116 3.80 16.72 17.06
CA GLU A 116 3.33 17.51 18.19
C GLU A 116 3.58 19.00 17.98
N ASP A 117 4.64 19.38 17.29
CA ASP A 117 5.05 20.75 17.02
C ASP A 117 4.30 21.36 15.82
N TRP A 118 3.51 20.57 15.09
CA TRP A 118 2.78 21.01 13.91
C TRP A 118 1.51 21.78 14.25
N THR A 119 1.20 22.81 13.47
CA THR A 119 -0.12 23.46 13.54
C THR A 119 -1.22 22.48 13.12
N GLN A 120 -2.46 22.75 13.57
CA GLN A 120 -3.59 21.92 13.18
C GLN A 120 -3.84 21.95 11.65
N ALA A 121 -3.60 23.10 11.01
CA ALA A 121 -3.74 23.24 9.56
C ALA A 121 -2.73 22.33 8.83
N PHE A 122 -1.46 22.38 9.23
CA PHE A 122 -0.41 21.56 8.63
C PHE A 122 -0.63 20.06 8.87
N ARG A 123 -1.10 19.67 10.06
CA ARG A 123 -1.48 18.25 10.31
C ARG A 123 -2.55 17.76 9.35
N ARG A 124 -3.56 18.60 9.06
CA ARG A 124 -4.63 18.26 8.11
C ARG A 124 -4.09 18.11 6.69
N GLU A 125 -3.27 19.07 6.23
CA GLU A 125 -2.62 19.00 4.92
C GLU A 125 -1.81 17.72 4.74
N VAL A 126 -0.96 17.40 5.71
CA VAL A 126 -0.14 16.17 5.63
C VAL A 126 -1.00 14.90 5.70
N ALA A 127 -2.05 14.91 6.51
CA ALA A 127 -2.96 13.77 6.65
C ALA A 127 -3.70 13.41 5.35
N GLU A 128 -3.86 14.34 4.41
CA GLU A 128 -4.47 14.07 3.10
C GLU A 128 -3.67 13.06 2.25
N ASN A 129 -2.42 12.79 2.61
CA ASN A 129 -1.62 11.76 1.92
C ASN A 129 -2.04 10.32 2.24
N ILE A 130 -2.80 10.08 3.31
CA ILE A 130 -3.20 8.74 3.74
C ILE A 130 -4.66 8.76 4.17
N SER A 131 -5.46 7.88 3.59
CA SER A 131 -6.86 7.71 3.95
C SER A 131 -7.10 6.31 4.51
N VAL A 132 -7.81 6.23 5.63
CA VAL A 132 -8.28 4.98 6.22
C VAL A 132 -9.79 5.10 6.37
N PHE A 133 -10.53 4.22 5.74
CA PHE A 133 -12.00 4.25 5.79
C PHE A 133 -12.60 2.85 5.79
N SER A 134 -13.85 2.77 6.24
CA SER A 134 -14.63 1.54 6.32
C SER A 134 -15.85 1.67 5.40
N THR A 135 -16.28 0.56 4.79
CA THR A 135 -17.52 0.50 4.01
C THR A 135 -18.76 0.40 4.89
N GLU A 136 -18.60 0.15 6.18
CA GLU A 136 -19.73 0.01 7.09
C GLU A 136 -20.44 1.35 7.30
N PRO A 137 -21.78 1.43 7.09
CA PRO A 137 -22.53 2.63 7.39
C PRO A 137 -22.55 2.89 8.93
N PRO A 138 -22.69 4.17 9.35
CA PRO A 138 -22.65 4.53 10.78
C PRO A 138 -23.73 3.86 11.64
N ASP A 139 -24.83 3.41 11.04
CA ASP A 139 -25.96 2.74 11.68
C ASP A 139 -25.95 1.20 11.52
N ALA A 140 -24.81 0.65 11.09
CA ALA A 140 -24.65 -0.79 10.91
C ALA A 140 -24.95 -1.56 12.18
N LYS A 141 -25.63 -2.69 12.05
CA LYS A 141 -25.98 -3.55 13.17
C LYS A 141 -24.74 -4.18 13.79
N ARG A 142 -24.74 -4.35 15.10
CA ARG A 142 -23.67 -5.04 15.82
C ARG A 142 -23.41 -6.41 15.18
N GLY A 143 -22.17 -6.68 14.79
CA GLY A 143 -21.75 -7.93 14.14
C GLY A 143 -21.56 -7.83 12.63
N THR A 144 -21.84 -6.69 12.01
CA THR A 144 -21.42 -6.40 10.63
C THR A 144 -19.91 -6.46 10.55
N LYS A 145 -19.41 -7.03 9.45
CA LYS A 145 -17.97 -7.11 9.17
C LYS A 145 -17.65 -6.14 8.05
N PRO A 146 -17.19 -4.92 8.36
CA PRO A 146 -16.86 -3.93 7.33
C PRO A 146 -15.60 -4.31 6.57
N SER A 147 -15.51 -3.87 5.32
CA SER A 147 -14.24 -3.81 4.61
C SER A 147 -13.46 -2.59 5.07
N ILE A 148 -12.19 -2.78 5.42
CA ILE A 148 -11.27 -1.69 5.78
C ILE A 148 -10.42 -1.36 4.55
N ASN A 149 -10.43 -0.10 4.16
CA ASN A 149 -9.69 0.41 3.03
C ASN A 149 -8.59 1.36 3.51
N ILE A 150 -7.40 1.20 2.95
CA ILE A 150 -6.26 2.08 3.22
C ILE A 150 -5.73 2.51 1.87
N ALA A 151 -5.64 3.82 1.65
CA ALA A 151 -5.08 4.40 0.44
C ALA A 151 -4.00 5.41 0.80
N ASP A 152 -2.94 5.48 0.02
CA ASP A 152 -1.88 6.45 0.21
C ASP A 152 -1.43 7.09 -1.12
N LEU A 153 -0.89 8.29 -1.01
CA LEU A 153 -0.25 9.01 -2.09
C LEU A 153 1.28 8.83 -2.03
N GLY A 154 1.71 7.61 -1.75
CA GLY A 154 3.12 7.23 -1.66
C GLY A 154 3.82 7.08 -3.01
N GLU A 155 4.92 6.33 -3.01
CA GLU A 155 5.70 6.07 -4.22
C GLU A 155 4.97 5.18 -5.24
N GLY A 156 4.08 4.28 -4.77
CA GLY A 156 3.41 3.28 -5.57
C GLY A 156 4.36 2.23 -6.16
N HIS A 157 3.80 1.27 -6.88
CA HIS A 157 4.54 0.17 -7.48
C HIS A 157 4.33 0.12 -9.00
N THR A 158 5.32 -0.41 -9.71
CA THR A 158 5.14 -0.83 -11.09
C THR A 158 4.62 -2.27 -11.15
N PRO A 159 4.01 -2.72 -12.27
CA PRO A 159 3.56 -4.10 -12.43
C PRO A 159 4.63 -5.14 -12.09
N GLU A 160 5.86 -4.89 -12.50
CA GLU A 160 7.00 -5.81 -12.31
C GLU A 160 7.48 -5.86 -10.85
N ALA A 161 7.39 -4.73 -10.16
CA ALA A 161 7.79 -4.64 -8.74
C ALA A 161 6.74 -5.26 -7.81
N PHE A 162 5.47 -5.23 -8.20
CA PHE A 162 4.33 -5.61 -7.37
C PHE A 162 4.45 -7.02 -6.77
N PRO A 163 4.72 -8.10 -7.54
CA PRO A 163 4.88 -9.45 -6.99
C PRO A 163 6.05 -9.58 -6.02
N ASN A 164 7.07 -8.74 -6.20
CA ASN A 164 8.30 -8.77 -5.41
C ASN A 164 8.28 -7.86 -4.18
N THR A 165 7.23 -7.06 -4.02
CA THR A 165 7.09 -6.08 -2.93
C THR A 165 5.86 -6.35 -2.08
N LEU A 166 4.67 -6.07 -2.61
CA LEU A 166 3.43 -6.09 -1.86
C LEU A 166 2.98 -7.50 -1.46
N VAL A 167 3.14 -8.46 -2.37
CA VAL A 167 2.76 -9.88 -2.15
C VAL A 167 3.94 -10.79 -1.82
N SER A 168 5.11 -10.24 -1.52
CA SER A 168 6.28 -11.03 -1.14
C SER A 168 6.40 -11.18 0.37
N LEU A 169 6.77 -12.38 0.83
CA LEU A 169 7.12 -12.65 2.22
C LEU A 169 8.64 -12.67 2.40
N GLY A 170 9.12 -11.92 3.40
CA GLY A 170 10.51 -12.00 3.84
C GLY A 170 11.56 -11.42 2.89
N LYS A 171 11.20 -10.80 1.78
CA LYS A 171 12.17 -10.07 0.95
C LYS A 171 12.59 -8.79 1.65
N LYS A 172 13.89 -8.62 1.89
CA LYS A 172 14.48 -7.50 2.63
C LYS A 172 14.59 -6.21 1.80
N ASN A 173 13.56 -5.88 1.00
CA ASN A 173 13.59 -4.74 0.08
C ASN A 173 13.82 -3.39 0.79
N LYS A 174 13.33 -3.25 2.02
CA LYS A 174 13.46 -2.03 2.83
C LYS A 174 14.54 -2.12 3.92
N ALA A 175 15.26 -3.23 4.03
CA ALA A 175 16.21 -3.44 5.15
C ALA A 175 17.35 -2.42 5.19
N SER A 176 17.76 -1.90 4.03
CA SER A 176 18.81 -0.89 3.88
C SER A 176 18.32 0.55 4.04
N VAL A 177 16.99 0.79 4.00
CA VAL A 177 16.42 2.13 4.18
C VAL A 177 16.25 2.41 5.67
N GLN A 178 16.97 3.42 6.19
CA GLN A 178 17.06 3.63 7.63
C GLN A 178 15.86 4.38 8.22
N PHE A 179 15.17 5.19 7.44
CA PHE A 179 14.05 6.03 7.88
C PHE A 179 12.67 5.37 7.75
N VAL A 180 12.57 4.12 7.30
CA VAL A 180 11.32 3.37 7.24
C VAL A 180 11.19 2.41 8.42
N GLN A 181 9.95 2.10 8.81
CA GLN A 181 9.62 1.20 9.92
C GLN A 181 9.32 -0.23 9.46
N GLY A 182 8.68 -0.41 8.30
CA GLY A 182 8.29 -1.71 7.75
C GLY A 182 9.47 -2.52 7.17
N LYS A 183 10.52 -2.74 7.96
CA LYS A 183 11.79 -3.34 7.49
C LYS A 183 11.71 -4.82 7.15
N PHE A 184 10.75 -5.56 7.71
CA PHE A 184 10.72 -7.02 7.64
C PHE A 184 9.81 -7.57 6.55
N CYS A 185 9.09 -6.73 5.82
CA CYS A 185 8.12 -7.13 4.77
C CYS A 185 7.12 -8.21 5.23
N GLN A 186 6.76 -8.20 6.50
CA GLN A 186 5.85 -9.18 7.11
C GLN A 186 4.47 -8.57 7.43
N GLY A 187 4.40 -7.27 7.61
CA GLY A 187 3.18 -6.57 8.01
C GLY A 187 2.07 -6.62 6.95
N GLY A 188 2.46 -6.68 5.66
CA GLY A 188 1.51 -6.78 4.55
C GLY A 188 0.66 -8.04 4.58
N SER A 189 1.27 -9.17 4.86
CA SER A 189 0.62 -10.49 4.90
C SER A 189 -0.14 -10.75 6.21
N GLY A 190 0.27 -10.11 7.30
CA GLY A 190 -0.38 -10.29 8.60
C GLY A 190 -1.84 -9.89 8.64
N ALA A 191 -2.27 -8.99 7.75
CA ALA A 191 -3.67 -8.59 7.63
C ALA A 191 -4.57 -9.66 7.00
N ILE A 192 -4.04 -10.53 6.14
CA ILE A 192 -4.80 -11.55 5.41
C ILE A 192 -5.61 -12.43 6.37
N ARG A 193 -5.04 -12.79 7.50
CA ARG A 193 -5.69 -13.59 8.54
C ARG A 193 -7.02 -12.98 9.01
N HIS A 194 -7.12 -11.66 9.00
CA HIS A 194 -8.27 -10.91 9.50
C HIS A 194 -9.26 -10.51 8.40
N CYS A 195 -8.95 -10.84 7.13
CA CYS A 195 -9.78 -10.55 5.98
C CYS A 195 -10.82 -11.66 5.79
N GLY A 196 -12.08 -11.43 6.18
CA GLY A 196 -13.22 -12.29 5.93
C GLY A 196 -13.04 -13.81 6.17
N GLU A 197 -13.90 -14.59 5.57
CA GLU A 197 -13.86 -16.06 5.62
C GLU A 197 -12.88 -16.62 4.58
N HIS A 198 -12.90 -16.09 3.36
CA HIS A 198 -12.04 -16.52 2.26
C HIS A 198 -10.67 -15.82 2.22
N LYS A 199 -10.40 -14.93 3.18
CA LYS A 199 -9.12 -14.22 3.31
C LYS A 199 -8.79 -13.32 2.10
N LEU A 200 -9.80 -12.70 1.52
CA LEU A 200 -9.65 -11.85 0.36
C LEU A 200 -9.05 -10.49 0.74
N GLN A 201 -8.07 -10.06 -0.02
CA GLN A 201 -7.48 -8.74 0.06
C GLN A 201 -7.24 -8.21 -1.34
N LEU A 202 -7.90 -7.10 -1.70
CA LEU A 202 -7.63 -6.38 -2.93
C LEU A 202 -6.46 -5.42 -2.71
N ALA A 203 -5.51 -5.42 -3.62
CA ALA A 203 -4.42 -4.47 -3.65
C ALA A 203 -4.34 -3.80 -5.03
N ILE A 204 -4.42 -2.47 -5.05
CA ILE A 204 -4.32 -1.67 -6.26
C ILE A 204 -3.16 -0.70 -6.05
N SER A 205 -2.25 -0.61 -7.00
CA SER A 205 -1.12 0.29 -6.93
C SER A 205 -0.77 0.86 -8.30
N LYS A 206 -0.30 2.09 -8.30
CA LYS A 206 0.22 2.78 -9.48
C LYS A 206 1.48 3.54 -9.08
N ARG A 207 2.53 3.46 -9.89
CA ARG A 207 3.73 4.28 -9.68
C ARG A 207 3.35 5.76 -9.70
N ASN A 208 3.81 6.52 -8.72
CA ASN A 208 3.44 7.91 -8.58
C ASN A 208 3.85 8.72 -9.82
N PRO A 209 2.93 9.46 -10.49
CA PRO A 209 3.22 10.17 -11.73
C PRO A 209 4.34 11.22 -11.60
N LYS A 210 4.50 11.83 -10.42
CA LYS A 210 5.58 12.80 -10.18
C LYS A 210 6.96 12.13 -10.21
N LEU A 211 7.05 10.88 -9.74
CA LEU A 211 8.29 10.10 -9.80
C LEU A 211 8.62 9.67 -11.24
N VAL A 212 7.61 9.30 -12.01
CA VAL A 212 7.76 8.99 -13.44
C VAL A 212 8.29 10.23 -14.19
N ALA A 213 7.69 11.40 -13.98
CA ALA A 213 8.11 12.64 -14.59
C ALA A 213 9.54 13.07 -14.18
N ALA A 214 9.98 12.72 -12.98
CA ALA A 214 11.33 12.99 -12.49
C ALA A 214 12.38 11.99 -12.97
N GLY A 215 12.01 11.03 -13.85
CA GLY A 215 12.95 10.05 -14.43
C GLY A 215 13.29 8.89 -13.49
N HIS A 216 12.60 8.76 -12.37
CA HIS A 216 12.74 7.60 -11.48
C HIS A 216 12.04 6.40 -12.08
N LEU A 217 12.80 5.71 -12.92
CA LEU A 217 12.58 4.41 -13.54
C LEU A 217 11.15 3.91 -13.68
N VAL A 218 10.64 4.08 -14.87
CA VAL A 218 9.74 3.13 -15.48
C VAL A 218 10.62 2.13 -16.22
N PRO A 219 10.55 0.82 -15.98
CA PRO A 219 11.05 -0.15 -16.93
C PRO A 219 10.40 0.16 -18.27
N THR A 220 11.17 0.05 -19.35
CA THR A 220 10.74 0.35 -20.70
C THR A 220 9.59 -0.55 -21.14
N TYR A 221 8.37 -0.13 -20.84
CA TYR A 221 7.15 -0.62 -21.49
C TYR A 221 6.72 0.35 -22.57
N PRO A 222 6.05 -0.11 -23.63
CA PRO A 222 5.55 0.78 -24.67
C PRO A 222 4.67 1.85 -24.00
N LYS A 223 4.86 3.08 -24.41
CA LYS A 223 4.17 4.28 -23.94
C LYS A 223 2.67 4.21 -24.30
N ASP A 224 1.92 3.43 -23.56
CA ASP A 224 0.47 3.58 -23.48
C ASP A 224 0.14 4.33 -22.19
N GLU A 225 -0.72 5.32 -22.29
CA GLU A 225 -1.05 6.32 -21.26
C GLU A 225 -1.78 5.74 -20.02
N THR A 226 -1.73 4.43 -19.81
CA THR A 226 -2.48 3.72 -18.76
C THR A 226 -1.59 2.76 -17.97
N ASP A 227 -0.50 3.26 -17.39
CA ASP A 227 0.37 2.47 -16.48
C ASP A 227 -0.28 2.20 -15.10
N ASP A 228 -1.56 1.84 -15.09
CA ASP A 228 -2.24 1.40 -13.88
C ASP A 228 -1.89 -0.05 -13.58
N CYS A 229 -1.27 -0.28 -12.42
CA CYS A 229 -1.05 -1.62 -11.88
C CYS A 229 -2.32 -2.11 -11.21
N TRP A 230 -3.03 -2.99 -11.88
CA TRP A 230 -4.16 -3.69 -11.29
C TRP A 230 -3.68 -5.09 -10.87
N GLY A 231 -3.65 -5.36 -9.56
CA GLY A 231 -3.28 -6.67 -9.01
C GLY A 231 -4.40 -7.21 -8.11
N PHE A 232 -4.69 -8.49 -8.25
CA PHE A 232 -5.62 -9.24 -7.40
C PHE A 232 -4.86 -10.01 -6.35
#